data_56afaaf97cb70296d09767c3e666c01f
#
_entry.id   56afaaf97cb70296d09767c3e666c01f
#
_cell.length_a   1.000
_cell.length_b   1.000
_cell.length_c   1.000
_cell.angle_alpha   90.00
_cell.angle_beta   90.00
_cell.angle_gamma   90.00
#
_symmetry.space_group_name_H-M   'P 1'
#
loop_
_entity.id
_entity.type
_entity.pdbx_description
1 polymer ?
#
loop_
_entity_poly.entity_id
_entity_poly.type
_entity_poly.pdbx_seq_one_letter_code
_entity_poly.pdbx_strand_id
1 'polypeptide(L)'
;MSKKTILLLMSDPLVRSVVCETLERAGYLVVPTGDLGSALDWLRQSTPDLLITRTYVSSLPGHEAASYLRAKRPLMRVLILGGLLDDDRLRHRQELAGFDVFPKPYSGAQLIEKIKEMLNG
;
A
#
# COMPACT_ATOMS: atom_id res chain seq x y z
N MET A 1 4.09 1.09 23.62
CA MET A 1 3.63 1.85 22.44
C MET A 1 3.01 0.91 21.44
N SER A 2 1.91 1.31 20.85
CA SER A 2 1.24 0.48 19.85
C SER A 2 1.99 0.52 18.53
N LYS A 3 2.02 -0.64 17.86
CA LYS A 3 2.60 -0.75 16.54
C LYS A 3 1.68 -0.06 15.51
N LYS A 4 2.29 0.51 14.49
CA LYS A 4 1.52 1.02 13.35
C LYS A 4 0.97 -0.13 12.53
N THR A 5 -0.23 0.02 12.03
CA THR A 5 -0.93 -1.01 11.26
C THR A 5 -0.91 -0.67 9.78
N ILE A 6 -0.51 -1.64 8.97
CA ILE A 6 -0.45 -1.51 7.52
C ILE A 6 -1.43 -2.48 6.88
N LEU A 7 -2.37 -1.95 6.11
CA LEU A 7 -3.23 -2.75 5.26
C LEU A 7 -2.51 -2.97 3.93
N LEU A 8 -2.25 -4.23 3.60
CA LEU A 8 -1.52 -4.59 2.40
C LEU A 8 -2.51 -5.18 1.40
N LEU A 9 -2.61 -4.54 0.23
CA LEU A 9 -3.52 -4.99 -0.82
C LEU A 9 -2.71 -5.35 -2.07
N MET A 10 -2.49 -6.64 -2.27
CA MET A 10 -1.72 -7.17 -3.40
C MET A 10 -2.34 -8.46 -3.88
N SER A 11 -2.63 -8.54 -5.18
CA SER A 11 -3.26 -9.73 -5.76
C SER A 11 -2.29 -10.91 -5.94
N ASP A 12 -1.00 -10.63 -6.13
CA ASP A 12 0.01 -11.70 -6.28
C ASP A 12 0.38 -12.25 -4.91
N PRO A 13 0.09 -13.53 -4.62
CA PRO A 13 0.34 -14.09 -3.29
C PRO A 13 1.82 -14.19 -2.94
N LEU A 14 2.71 -14.40 -3.91
CA LEU A 14 4.15 -14.46 -3.62
C LEU A 14 4.70 -13.10 -3.27
N VAL A 15 4.38 -12.08 -4.05
CA VAL A 15 4.80 -10.71 -3.77
C VAL A 15 4.21 -10.24 -2.44
N ARG A 16 2.95 -10.52 -2.21
CA ARG A 16 2.27 -10.17 -0.96
C ARG A 16 2.96 -10.78 0.24
N SER A 17 3.32 -12.06 0.15
CA SER A 17 4.00 -12.77 1.23
C SER A 17 5.36 -12.16 1.55
N VAL A 18 6.16 -11.85 0.52
CA VAL A 18 7.49 -11.26 0.69
C VAL A 18 7.39 -9.87 1.33
N VAL A 19 6.49 -9.04 0.84
CA VAL A 19 6.32 -7.70 1.38
C VAL A 19 5.80 -7.77 2.82
N CYS A 20 4.83 -8.63 3.08
CA CYS A 20 4.29 -8.82 4.42
C CYS A 20 5.39 -9.18 5.42
N GLU A 21 6.25 -10.14 5.07
CA GLU A 21 7.35 -10.55 5.93
C GLU A 21 8.34 -9.41 6.17
N THR A 22 8.68 -8.67 5.12
CA THR A 22 9.58 -7.52 5.23
C THR A 22 9.04 -6.49 6.22
N LEU A 23 7.74 -6.19 6.14
CA LEU A 23 7.11 -5.20 7.01
C LEU A 23 7.00 -5.71 8.46
N GLU A 24 6.65 -6.96 8.64
CA GLU A 24 6.55 -7.55 9.97
C GLU A 24 7.90 -7.56 10.69
N ARG A 25 8.96 -7.88 9.97
CA ARG A 25 10.32 -7.84 10.53
C ARG A 25 10.73 -6.44 10.96
N ALA A 26 10.18 -5.43 10.31
CA ALA A 26 10.45 -4.03 10.68
C ALA A 26 9.60 -3.55 11.86
N GLY A 27 8.71 -4.39 12.38
CA GLY A 27 7.93 -4.08 13.59
C GLY A 27 6.51 -3.58 13.34
N TYR A 28 6.00 -3.70 12.12
CA TYR A 28 4.64 -3.27 11.81
C TYR A 28 3.64 -4.43 11.98
N LEU A 29 2.41 -4.08 12.33
CA LEU A 29 1.29 -5.00 12.23
C LEU A 29 0.80 -4.95 10.79
N VAL A 30 0.76 -6.10 10.13
CA VAL A 30 0.39 -6.16 8.71
C VAL A 30 -0.88 -6.97 8.54
N VAL A 31 -1.82 -6.42 7.77
CA VAL A 31 -3.05 -7.12 7.41
C VAL A 31 -3.00 -7.38 5.91
N PRO A 32 -2.57 -8.58 5.50
CA PRO A 32 -2.47 -8.89 4.07
C PRO A 32 -3.83 -9.21 3.48
N THR A 33 -4.14 -8.60 2.33
CA THR A 33 -5.36 -8.86 1.58
C THR A 33 -5.03 -9.01 0.11
N GLY A 34 -5.83 -9.80 -0.61
CA GLY A 34 -5.57 -10.11 -2.01
C GLY A 34 -6.52 -9.45 -3.00
N ASP A 35 -7.59 -8.82 -2.51
CA ASP A 35 -8.59 -8.18 -3.36
C ASP A 35 -9.26 -7.03 -2.63
N LEU A 36 -9.93 -6.18 -3.41
CA LEU A 36 -10.58 -4.99 -2.87
C LEU A 36 -11.69 -5.34 -1.85
N GLY A 37 -12.44 -6.40 -2.13
CA GLY A 37 -13.52 -6.82 -1.23
C GLY A 37 -13.01 -7.17 0.16
N SER A 38 -11.92 -7.95 0.25
CA SER A 38 -11.31 -8.31 1.53
C SER A 38 -10.80 -7.08 2.28
N ALA A 39 -10.20 -6.14 1.56
CA ALA A 39 -9.70 -4.91 2.16
C ALA A 39 -10.86 -4.06 2.70
N LEU A 40 -11.94 -3.94 1.94
CA LEU A 40 -13.15 -3.21 2.38
C LEU A 40 -13.77 -3.85 3.61
N ASP A 41 -13.83 -5.19 3.65
CA ASP A 41 -14.37 -5.90 4.81
C ASP A 41 -13.58 -5.59 6.06
N TRP A 42 -12.26 -5.59 5.96
CA TRP A 42 -11.42 -5.27 7.11
C TRP A 42 -11.62 -3.82 7.59
N LEU A 43 -11.79 -2.88 6.65
CA LEU A 43 -12.00 -1.47 6.98
C LEU A 43 -13.32 -1.20 7.71
N ARG A 44 -14.28 -2.10 7.65
CA ARG A 44 -15.55 -1.94 8.38
C ARG A 44 -15.34 -1.89 9.89
N GLN A 45 -14.30 -2.55 10.38
CA GLN A 45 -14.09 -2.71 11.81
C GLN A 45 -12.78 -2.08 12.31
N SER A 46 -11.90 -1.68 11.40
CA SER A 46 -10.55 -1.24 11.77
C SER A 46 -10.07 -0.12 10.87
N THR A 47 -9.10 0.63 11.37
CA THR A 47 -8.49 1.73 10.62
C THR A 47 -6.98 1.51 10.56
N PRO A 48 -6.39 1.36 9.37
CA PRO A 48 -4.94 1.26 9.25
C PRO A 48 -4.29 2.63 9.29
N ASP A 49 -3.01 2.67 9.62
CA ASP A 49 -2.21 3.88 9.51
C ASP A 49 -1.78 4.12 8.07
N LEU A 50 -1.62 3.04 7.30
CA LEU A 50 -1.12 3.09 5.94
C LEU A 50 -1.72 1.97 5.11
N LEU A 51 -2.10 2.30 3.88
CA LEU A 51 -2.43 1.32 2.86
C LEU A 51 -1.25 1.21 1.90
N ILE A 52 -0.77 -0.01 1.65
CA ILE A 52 0.21 -0.27 0.61
C ILE A 52 -0.43 -1.13 -0.45
N THR A 53 -0.35 -0.71 -1.69
CA THR A 53 -0.82 -1.48 -2.84
C THR A 53 0.17 -1.34 -3.99
N ARG A 54 -0.14 -1.96 -5.12
CA ARG A 54 0.69 -1.87 -6.31
C ARG A 54 -0.06 -1.11 -7.40
N THR A 55 0.62 -0.86 -8.50
CA THR A 55 0.06 -0.17 -9.67
C THR A 55 -1.24 -0.82 -10.15
N TYR A 56 -1.34 -2.15 -10.02
CA TYR A 56 -2.56 -2.90 -10.35
C TYR A 56 -2.87 -3.93 -9.27
N VAL A 57 -4.15 -4.06 -8.96
CA VAL A 57 -4.69 -5.14 -8.13
C VAL A 57 -5.55 -5.97 -9.07
N SER A 58 -4.98 -7.06 -9.61
CA SER A 58 -5.53 -7.80 -10.76
C SER A 58 -5.66 -6.83 -11.93
N SER A 59 -6.86 -6.62 -12.47
CA SER A 59 -7.08 -5.69 -13.58
C SER A 59 -7.46 -4.28 -13.11
N LEU A 60 -7.65 -4.07 -11.81
CA LEU A 60 -8.05 -2.79 -11.27
C LEU A 60 -6.81 -1.91 -11.01
N PRO A 61 -6.75 -0.69 -11.55
CA PRO A 61 -5.65 0.21 -11.22
C PRO A 61 -5.56 0.47 -9.71
N GLY A 62 -4.34 0.44 -9.19
CA GLY A 62 -4.11 0.60 -7.75
C GLY A 62 -4.63 1.91 -7.19
N HIS A 63 -4.50 3.01 -7.95
CA HIS A 63 -5.00 4.30 -7.49
C HIS A 63 -6.54 4.33 -7.40
N GLU A 64 -7.24 3.55 -8.23
CA GLU A 64 -8.70 3.45 -8.13
C GLU A 64 -9.09 2.66 -6.89
N ALA A 65 -8.42 1.52 -6.65
CA ALA A 65 -8.65 0.75 -5.43
C ALA A 65 -8.37 1.59 -4.19
N ALA A 66 -7.26 2.33 -4.19
CA ALA A 66 -6.89 3.21 -3.08
C ALA A 66 -7.92 4.31 -2.85
N SER A 67 -8.50 4.86 -3.92
CA SER A 67 -9.52 5.90 -3.81
C SER A 67 -10.79 5.37 -3.14
N TYR A 68 -11.21 4.15 -3.50
CA TYR A 68 -12.34 3.50 -2.84
C TYR A 68 -12.10 3.33 -1.33
N LEU A 69 -10.91 2.85 -0.99
CA LEU A 69 -10.57 2.60 0.41
C LEU A 69 -10.43 3.89 1.20
N ARG A 70 -9.80 4.90 0.61
CA ARG A 70 -9.60 6.20 1.25
C ARG A 70 -10.93 6.93 1.48
N ALA A 71 -11.92 6.71 0.63
CA ALA A 71 -13.25 7.27 0.84
C ALA A 71 -13.87 6.76 2.17
N LYS A 72 -13.51 5.54 2.59
CA LYS A 72 -13.98 4.98 3.86
C LYS A 72 -13.14 5.46 5.05
N ARG A 73 -11.87 5.81 4.82
CA ARG A 73 -10.95 6.26 5.85
C ARG A 73 -10.13 7.44 5.33
N PRO A 74 -10.68 8.67 5.37
CA PRO A 74 -10.06 9.83 4.72
C PRO A 74 -8.67 10.21 5.22
N LEU A 75 -8.33 9.83 6.44
CA LEU A 75 -7.02 10.16 7.02
C LEU A 75 -5.97 9.09 6.76
N MET A 76 -6.35 7.97 6.14
CA MET A 76 -5.42 6.89 5.83
C MET A 76 -4.40 7.34 4.79
N ARG A 77 -3.10 7.10 5.09
CA ARG A 77 -2.02 7.35 4.13
C ARG A 77 -2.00 6.23 3.11
N VAL A 78 -1.54 6.51 1.90
CA VAL A 78 -1.48 5.53 0.81
C VAL A 78 -0.11 5.56 0.16
N LEU A 79 0.49 4.38 -0.02
CA LEU A 79 1.73 4.20 -0.75
C LEU A 79 1.50 3.19 -1.87
N ILE A 80 1.78 3.59 -3.10
CA ILE A 80 1.65 2.71 -4.26
C ILE A 80 3.04 2.29 -4.72
N LEU A 81 3.28 0.98 -4.71
CA LEU A 81 4.56 0.42 -5.17
C LEU A 81 4.49 0.23 -6.69
N GLY A 82 5.35 0.92 -7.39
CA GLY A 82 5.40 0.86 -8.84
C GLY A 82 6.09 -0.40 -9.37
N GLY A 83 5.80 -0.74 -10.62
CA GLY A 83 6.48 -1.80 -11.35
C GLY A 83 7.52 -1.22 -12.30
N LEU A 84 8.40 -2.11 -12.80
CA LEU A 84 9.44 -1.69 -13.75
C LEU A 84 8.85 -1.19 -15.07
N LEU A 85 7.65 -1.64 -15.43
CA LEU A 85 7.00 -1.30 -16.69
C LEU A 85 5.99 -0.16 -16.56
N ASP A 86 5.90 0.48 -15.40
CA ASP A 86 5.00 1.61 -15.21
C ASP A 86 5.48 2.79 -16.05
N ASP A 87 4.58 3.41 -16.77
CA ASP A 87 4.92 4.60 -17.54
C ASP A 87 4.72 5.88 -16.69
N ASP A 88 5.28 6.99 -17.18
CA ASP A 88 5.22 8.26 -16.48
C ASP A 88 3.80 8.80 -16.37
N ARG A 89 2.93 8.48 -17.32
CA ARG A 89 1.54 8.92 -17.29
C ARG A 89 0.79 8.30 -16.13
N LEU A 90 1.01 7.01 -15.90
CA LEU A 90 0.35 6.31 -14.81
C LEU A 90 0.85 6.84 -13.47
N ARG A 91 2.16 7.03 -13.33
CA ARG A 91 2.73 7.64 -12.13
C ARG A 91 2.13 9.01 -11.87
N HIS A 92 2.04 9.84 -12.91
CA HIS A 92 1.50 11.18 -12.79
C HIS A 92 0.05 11.17 -12.31
N ARG A 93 -0.79 10.27 -12.84
CA ARG A 93 -2.17 10.12 -12.38
C ARG A 93 -2.25 9.74 -10.90
N GLN A 94 -1.37 8.84 -10.46
CA GLN A 94 -1.33 8.39 -9.08
C GLN A 94 -0.93 9.54 -8.15
N GLU A 95 0.05 10.32 -8.55
CA GLU A 95 0.51 11.49 -7.79
C GLU A 95 -0.56 12.58 -7.74
N LEU A 96 -1.25 12.82 -8.85
CA LEU A 96 -2.35 13.80 -8.89
C LEU A 96 -3.51 13.39 -7.98
N ALA A 97 -3.71 12.10 -7.76
CA ALA A 97 -4.71 11.60 -6.83
C ALA A 97 -4.32 11.80 -5.37
N GLY A 98 -3.13 12.34 -5.11
CA GLY A 98 -2.64 12.60 -3.76
C GLY A 98 -2.02 11.41 -3.07
N PHE A 99 -1.57 10.40 -3.84
CA PHE A 99 -0.93 9.21 -3.30
C PHE A 99 0.58 9.26 -3.50
N ASP A 100 1.32 8.75 -2.52
CA ASP A 100 2.76 8.57 -2.67
C ASP A 100 3.02 7.34 -3.53
N VAL A 101 3.94 7.48 -4.48
CA VAL A 101 4.32 6.40 -5.38
C VAL A 101 5.80 6.08 -5.16
N PHE A 102 6.13 4.80 -4.99
CA PHE A 102 7.49 4.35 -4.80
C PHE A 102 7.89 3.45 -5.96
N PRO A 103 8.61 3.98 -6.95
CA PRO A 103 8.93 3.22 -8.15
C PRO A 103 10.06 2.21 -7.93
N LYS A 104 9.99 1.09 -8.64
CA LYS A 104 11.09 0.13 -8.69
C LYS A 104 12.23 0.70 -9.57
N PRO A 105 13.48 0.26 -9.34
CA PRO A 105 13.89 -0.73 -8.36
C PRO A 105 14.07 -0.14 -6.96
N TYR A 106 13.78 -0.92 -5.93
CA TYR A 106 14.03 -0.55 -4.54
C TYR A 106 14.35 -1.81 -3.73
N SER A 107 15.08 -1.65 -2.63
CA SER A 107 15.35 -2.75 -1.70
C SER A 107 14.30 -2.74 -0.58
N GLY A 108 14.26 -3.84 0.18
CA GLY A 108 13.41 -3.88 1.38
C GLY A 108 13.77 -2.78 2.37
N ALA A 109 15.07 -2.49 2.52
CA ALA A 109 15.53 -1.42 3.42
C ALA A 109 15.03 -0.05 2.95
N GLN A 110 15.07 0.22 1.65
CA GLN A 110 14.56 1.48 1.10
C GLN A 110 13.06 1.61 1.29
N LEU A 111 12.31 0.52 1.14
CA LEU A 111 10.87 0.51 1.39
C LEU A 111 10.56 0.86 2.85
N ILE A 112 11.28 0.24 3.79
CA ILE A 112 11.08 0.51 5.21
C ILE A 112 11.41 1.97 5.55
N GLU A 113 12.48 2.52 4.97
CA GLU A 113 12.84 3.93 5.13
C GLU A 113 11.69 4.84 4.69
N LYS A 114 11.13 4.56 3.52
CA LYS A 114 9.99 5.34 2.98
C LYS A 114 8.78 5.27 3.90
N ILE A 115 8.47 4.09 4.42
CA ILE A 115 7.34 3.90 5.33
C ILE A 115 7.55 4.66 6.63
N LYS A 116 8.75 4.60 7.19
CA LYS A 116 9.09 5.36 8.41
C LYS A 116 8.92 6.85 8.19
N GLU A 117 9.40 7.36 7.06
CA GLU A 117 9.23 8.76 6.69
C GLU A 117 7.76 9.15 6.64
N MET A 118 6.91 8.32 6.06
CA MET A 118 5.48 8.59 5.96
C MET A 118 4.78 8.54 7.31
N LEU A 119 5.13 7.61 8.18
CA LEU A 119 4.40 7.37 9.42
C LEU A 119 4.95 8.13 10.62
N ASN A 120 6.21 8.51 10.58
CA ASN A 120 6.87 9.20 11.71
C ASN A 120 7.20 10.66 11.41
N GLY A 121 7.01 11.07 10.16
CA GLY A 121 7.34 12.42 9.73
C GLY A 121 6.29 13.48 9.98
#